data_53686c385ec4bf8f91e41ede4808321a
#
_entry.id   53686c385ec4bf8f91e41ede4808321a
#
_cell.length_a   1.000
_cell.length_b   1.000
_cell.length_c   1.000
_cell.angle_alpha   90.00
_cell.angle_beta   90.00
_cell.angle_gamma   90.00
#
_symmetry.space_group_name_H-M   'P 1'
#
loop_
_entity.id
_entity.type
_entity.pdbx_description
1 polymer ?
#
loop_
_entity_poly.entity_id
_entity_poly.type
_entity_poly.pdbx_seq_one_letter_code
_entity_poly.pdbx_strand_id
1 'polypeptide(L)'
;MIDHLHLMRQVKYFKESERFKMAKDIKLSPKHGVNPTIPLCAWCGEPKNEIALLGHIGDRRKGEDLEAPRNCVLDYAPCEHCQEQWSAGVAILEATTVRPTPYRPPIQKDGDTEIYPTMRLVVIKTEAAERIFNGQFRAGDRLLLEDEAFERLFGGAIND
;
A
#
# COMPACT_ATOMS: atom_id res chain seq x y z
N MET A 1 22.95 -8.99 -20.47
CA MET A 1 23.36 -8.00 -19.45
C MET A 1 22.15 -7.10 -19.23
N ILE A 2 21.43 -7.28 -18.11
CA ILE A 2 20.26 -6.47 -17.80
C ILE A 2 20.76 -5.07 -17.46
N ASP A 3 20.25 -4.07 -18.14
CA ASP A 3 20.67 -2.68 -17.93
C ASP A 3 20.30 -2.26 -16.49
N HIS A 4 21.32 -2.25 -15.63
CA HIS A 4 21.21 -1.97 -14.19
C HIS A 4 20.58 -0.58 -13.92
N LEU A 5 20.75 0.35 -14.87
CA LEU A 5 20.18 1.70 -14.82
C LEU A 5 18.66 1.71 -15.04
N HIS A 6 18.14 0.74 -15.80
CA HIS A 6 16.69 0.65 -16.05
C HIS A 6 15.95 0.11 -14.81
N LEU A 7 16.56 -0.85 -14.11
CA LEU A 7 15.99 -1.39 -12.85
C LEU A 7 15.94 -0.34 -11.74
N MET A 8 16.97 0.52 -11.66
CA MET A 8 17.06 1.56 -10.62
C MET A 8 16.04 2.70 -10.79
N ARG A 9 15.52 2.93 -12.01
CA ARG A 9 14.44 3.91 -12.24
C ARG A 9 13.08 3.43 -11.75
N GLN A 10 12.91 2.13 -11.54
CA GLN A 10 11.66 1.50 -11.14
C GLN A 10 11.54 1.30 -9.61
N VAL A 11 12.63 1.51 -8.85
CA VAL A 11 12.62 1.36 -7.39
C VAL A 11 12.39 2.70 -6.72
N LYS A 12 11.24 2.87 -6.08
CA LYS A 12 10.93 4.06 -5.29
C LYS A 12 10.96 3.73 -3.80
N TYR A 13 11.78 4.47 -3.06
CA TYR A 13 11.87 4.37 -1.62
C TYR A 13 10.66 4.98 -0.94
N PHE A 14 10.00 4.20 -0.11
CA PHE A 14 8.99 4.70 0.82
C PHE A 14 9.65 4.92 2.19
N LYS A 15 10.00 6.16 2.52
CA LYS A 15 10.43 6.47 3.88
C LYS A 15 9.21 6.55 4.80
N GLU A 16 9.23 5.78 5.88
CA GLU A 16 8.20 5.73 6.93
C GLU A 16 7.94 7.07 7.65
N SER A 17 8.64 8.15 7.28
CA SER A 17 8.57 9.45 7.96
C SER A 17 7.37 10.33 7.57
N GLU A 18 6.58 9.95 6.57
CA GLU A 18 5.28 10.60 6.36
C GLU A 18 4.22 9.91 7.22
N ARG A 19 4.28 10.15 8.54
CA ARG A 19 3.13 9.97 9.41
C ARG A 19 1.94 10.62 8.71
N PHE A 20 0.94 9.81 8.40
CA PHE A 20 -0.38 10.32 8.09
C PHE A 20 -0.70 11.43 9.10
N LYS A 21 -0.64 12.67 8.67
CA LYS A 21 -1.21 13.78 9.44
C LYS A 21 -2.70 13.52 9.46
N MET A 22 -3.15 12.87 10.54
CA MET A 22 -4.58 12.73 10.78
C MET A 22 -5.18 14.11 10.67
N ALA A 23 -6.14 14.25 9.77
CA ALA A 23 -6.90 15.49 9.66
C ALA A 23 -7.47 15.79 11.06
N LYS A 24 -7.15 16.98 11.59
CA LYS A 24 -7.52 17.36 12.96
C LYS A 24 -9.03 17.40 13.18
N ASP A 25 -9.82 17.40 12.11
CA ASP A 25 -11.27 17.49 12.17
C ASP A 25 -11.92 16.42 11.29
N ILE A 26 -12.64 15.50 11.91
CA ILE A 26 -13.54 14.59 11.20
C ILE A 26 -14.73 15.41 10.70
N LYS A 27 -14.77 15.68 9.40
CA LYS A 27 -15.90 16.37 8.79
C LYS A 27 -16.97 15.35 8.48
N LEU A 28 -18.04 15.40 9.25
CA LEU A 28 -19.20 14.53 9.04
C LEU A 28 -19.99 14.95 7.80
N SER A 29 -20.55 13.96 7.10
CA SER A 29 -21.58 14.22 6.11
C SER A 29 -22.85 14.68 6.81
N PRO A 30 -23.43 15.84 6.44
CA PRO A 30 -24.72 16.25 6.98
C PRO A 30 -25.88 15.34 6.53
N LYS A 31 -25.66 14.59 5.44
CA LYS A 31 -26.68 13.72 4.84
C LYS A 31 -26.61 12.28 5.36
N HIS A 32 -25.41 11.75 5.54
CA HIS A 32 -25.19 10.32 5.81
C HIS A 32 -24.71 10.03 7.23
N GLY A 33 -24.21 11.04 7.95
CA GLY A 33 -23.68 10.85 9.31
C GLY A 33 -22.37 10.06 9.31
N VAL A 34 -22.24 9.14 10.27
CA VAL A 34 -21.04 8.31 10.48
C VAL A 34 -21.41 6.84 10.45
N ASN A 35 -20.71 6.05 9.66
CA ASN A 35 -20.86 4.60 9.62
C ASN A 35 -19.71 3.90 10.35
N PRO A 36 -19.98 3.01 11.30
CA PRO A 36 -18.97 2.12 11.86
C PRO A 36 -18.59 1.07 10.82
N THR A 37 -17.30 0.83 10.70
CA THR A 37 -16.71 -0.03 9.66
C THR A 37 -15.54 -0.81 10.25
N ILE A 38 -15.37 -2.05 9.85
CA ILE A 38 -14.21 -2.86 10.24
C ILE A 38 -13.08 -2.67 9.22
N PRO A 39 -11.92 -2.13 9.63
CA PRO A 39 -10.75 -2.08 8.77
C PRO A 39 -10.23 -3.49 8.52
N LEU A 40 -10.04 -3.85 7.25
CA LEU A 40 -9.35 -5.06 6.83
C LEU A 40 -7.92 -4.69 6.44
N CYS A 41 -6.96 -5.44 6.93
CA CYS A 41 -5.59 -5.30 6.46
C CYS A 41 -5.52 -5.60 4.96
N ALA A 42 -5.09 -4.62 4.18
CA ALA A 42 -5.03 -4.78 2.73
C ALA A 42 -4.02 -5.86 2.29
N TRP A 43 -3.09 -6.25 3.15
CA TRP A 43 -1.98 -7.15 2.83
C TRP A 43 -2.28 -8.63 3.12
N CYS A 44 -3.06 -8.92 4.15
CA CYS A 44 -3.43 -10.30 4.50
C CYS A 44 -4.95 -10.55 4.46
N GLY A 45 -5.76 -9.50 4.30
CA GLY A 45 -7.22 -9.60 4.28
C GLY A 45 -7.87 -9.76 5.66
N GLU A 46 -7.09 -9.91 6.72
CA GLU A 46 -7.61 -10.12 8.06
C GLU A 46 -8.22 -8.84 8.67
N PRO A 47 -9.31 -8.96 9.42
CA PRO A 47 -9.88 -7.83 10.13
C PRO A 47 -8.92 -7.35 11.22
N LYS A 48 -8.80 -6.04 11.34
CA LYS A 48 -8.11 -5.41 12.45
C LYS A 48 -9.03 -5.37 13.67
N ASN A 49 -8.45 -5.48 14.87
CA ASN A 49 -9.20 -5.45 16.15
C ASN A 49 -9.60 -4.01 16.53
N GLU A 50 -10.14 -3.26 15.58
CA GLU A 50 -10.57 -1.88 15.76
C GLU A 50 -11.81 -1.59 14.92
N ILE A 51 -12.52 -0.51 15.26
CA ILE A 51 -13.65 -0.02 14.48
C ILE A 51 -13.28 1.37 13.98
N ALA A 52 -13.32 1.56 12.67
CA ALA A 52 -13.18 2.85 12.04
C ALA A 52 -14.55 3.53 11.92
N LEU A 53 -14.62 4.82 12.23
CA LEU A 53 -15.78 5.65 12.01
C LEU A 53 -15.58 6.49 10.75
N LEU A 54 -16.30 6.17 9.69
CA LEU A 54 -16.19 6.85 8.40
C LEU A 54 -17.36 7.81 8.20
N GLY A 55 -17.05 9.08 7.95
CA GLY A 55 -18.05 10.13 7.78
C GLY A 55 -18.65 10.17 6.37
N HIS A 56 -17.84 10.12 5.35
CA HIS A 56 -18.26 10.11 3.94
C HIS A 56 -17.09 9.71 3.06
N ILE A 57 -17.39 9.35 1.83
CA ILE A 57 -16.41 9.20 0.76
C ILE A 57 -16.76 10.14 -0.41
N GLY A 58 -15.76 10.42 -1.26
CA GLY A 58 -15.93 11.31 -2.41
C GLY A 58 -15.16 12.62 -2.27
N ASP A 59 -15.01 13.30 -3.38
CA ASP A 59 -14.30 14.58 -3.44
C ASP A 59 -15.30 15.73 -3.23
N ARG A 60 -15.27 16.33 -2.05
CA ARG A 60 -16.11 17.50 -1.72
C ARG A 60 -15.89 18.70 -2.64
N ARG A 61 -14.70 18.85 -3.22
CA ARG A 61 -14.42 19.94 -4.18
C ARG A 61 -15.25 19.77 -5.44
N LYS A 62 -15.63 18.53 -5.75
CA LYS A 62 -16.53 18.19 -6.86
C LYS A 62 -17.99 18.06 -6.44
N GLY A 63 -18.32 18.39 -5.18
CA GLY A 63 -19.68 18.27 -4.66
C GLY A 63 -20.11 16.83 -4.38
N GLU A 64 -19.17 15.88 -4.37
CA GLU A 64 -19.46 14.49 -4.06
C GLU A 64 -19.59 14.29 -2.54
N ASP A 65 -20.72 13.78 -2.10
CA ASP A 65 -20.97 13.36 -0.71
C ASP A 65 -21.65 11.99 -0.74
N LEU A 66 -20.82 10.97 -0.85
CA LEU A 66 -21.25 9.57 -0.91
C LEU A 66 -21.20 8.94 0.47
N GLU A 67 -22.15 8.05 0.74
CA GLU A 67 -22.18 7.29 1.97
C GLU A 67 -20.93 6.43 2.11
N ALA A 68 -20.29 6.47 3.27
CA ALA A 68 -19.15 5.62 3.57
C ALA A 68 -19.58 4.14 3.69
N PRO A 69 -18.69 3.18 3.41
CA PRO A 69 -18.96 1.76 3.61
C PRO A 69 -19.42 1.45 5.04
N ARG A 70 -20.40 0.56 5.19
CA ARG A 70 -20.96 0.19 6.49
C ARG A 70 -20.34 -1.07 7.09
N ASN A 71 -19.77 -1.94 6.24
CA ASN A 71 -19.32 -3.27 6.70
C ASN A 71 -17.81 -3.30 6.93
N CYS A 72 -17.03 -3.09 5.87
CA CYS A 72 -15.58 -3.12 5.94
C CYS A 72 -14.94 -2.13 4.97
N VAL A 73 -13.70 -1.78 5.24
CA VAL A 73 -12.85 -0.93 4.40
C VAL A 73 -11.43 -1.49 4.36
N LEU A 74 -10.77 -1.40 3.21
CA LEU A 74 -9.37 -1.77 3.12
C LEU A 74 -8.49 -0.67 3.73
N ASP A 75 -7.59 -1.08 4.61
CA ASP A 75 -6.60 -0.21 5.22
C ASP A 75 -5.19 -0.67 4.81
N TYR A 76 -4.44 0.22 4.17
CA TYR A 76 -3.06 -0.06 3.73
C TYR A 76 -2.03 -0.03 4.86
N ALA A 77 -2.36 0.48 6.03
CA ALA A 77 -1.52 0.27 7.19
C ALA A 77 -1.48 -1.23 7.51
N PRO A 78 -0.31 -1.86 7.62
CA PRO A 78 -0.24 -3.29 7.93
C PRO A 78 -0.80 -3.55 9.33
N CYS A 79 -1.47 -4.70 9.53
CA CYS A 79 -1.82 -5.18 10.86
C CYS A 79 -0.56 -5.63 11.61
N GLU A 80 -0.67 -5.89 12.91
CA GLU A 80 0.46 -6.30 13.77
C GLU A 80 1.21 -7.51 13.18
N HIS A 81 0.48 -8.53 12.73
CA HIS A 81 1.07 -9.71 12.10
C HIS A 81 1.90 -9.37 10.84
N CYS A 82 1.37 -8.53 9.96
CA CYS A 82 2.10 -8.07 8.80
C CYS A 82 3.32 -7.21 9.18
N GLN A 83 3.20 -6.36 10.21
CA GLN A 83 4.32 -5.56 10.70
C GLN A 83 5.46 -6.43 11.24
N GLU A 84 5.13 -7.48 12.00
CA GLU A 84 6.12 -8.44 12.49
C GLU A 84 6.85 -9.13 11.34
N GLN A 85 6.11 -9.63 10.34
CA GLN A 85 6.72 -10.24 9.16
C GLN A 85 7.62 -9.26 8.39
N TRP A 86 7.15 -8.02 8.18
CA TRP A 86 7.92 -7.03 7.44
C TRP A 86 9.16 -6.55 8.21
N SER A 87 9.11 -6.56 9.55
CA SER A 87 10.27 -6.22 10.38
C SER A 87 11.40 -7.23 10.30
N ALA A 88 11.14 -8.43 9.79
CA ALA A 88 12.16 -9.48 9.60
C ALA A 88 13.09 -9.23 8.39
N GLY A 89 12.76 -8.27 7.52
CA GLY A 89 13.55 -7.98 6.32
C GLY A 89 13.06 -6.73 5.59
N VAL A 90 13.22 -6.73 4.28
CA VAL A 90 12.75 -5.67 3.37
C VAL A 90 11.51 -6.17 2.63
N ALA A 91 10.40 -5.45 2.77
CA ALA A 91 9.15 -5.77 2.10
C ALA A 91 9.14 -5.20 0.68
N ILE A 92 9.07 -6.07 -0.32
CA ILE A 92 8.96 -5.72 -1.73
C ILE A 92 7.49 -5.86 -2.11
N LEU A 93 6.86 -4.75 -2.48
CA LEU A 93 5.45 -4.66 -2.81
C LEU A 93 5.31 -4.51 -4.32
N GLU A 94 4.54 -5.40 -4.94
CA GLU A 94 4.20 -5.25 -6.34
C GLU A 94 3.20 -4.11 -6.52
N ALA A 95 3.45 -3.26 -7.51
CA ALA A 95 2.64 -2.10 -7.81
C ALA A 95 2.45 -1.92 -9.31
N THR A 96 1.35 -1.32 -9.71
CA THR A 96 1.01 -1.06 -11.10
C THR A 96 0.48 0.37 -11.26
N THR A 97 0.62 0.92 -12.45
CA THR A 97 -0.01 2.20 -12.83
C THR A 97 -1.41 2.00 -13.42
N VAL A 98 -1.81 0.76 -13.65
CA VAL A 98 -3.14 0.42 -14.15
C VAL A 98 -4.14 0.48 -13.01
N ARG A 99 -5.18 1.31 -13.18
CA ARG A 99 -6.24 1.46 -12.18
C ARG A 99 -7.00 0.14 -12.01
N PRO A 100 -7.06 -0.41 -10.79
CA PRO A 100 -7.69 -1.71 -10.56
C PRO A 100 -9.22 -1.65 -10.64
N THR A 101 -9.81 -2.79 -11.01
CA THR A 101 -11.25 -3.02 -10.94
C THR A 101 -11.50 -4.27 -10.07
N PRO A 102 -12.23 -4.21 -8.94
CA PRO A 102 -12.86 -3.00 -8.37
C PRO A 102 -11.83 -1.95 -7.93
N TYR A 103 -12.27 -0.70 -7.88
CA TYR A 103 -11.41 0.43 -7.54
C TYR A 103 -10.78 0.25 -6.15
N ARG A 104 -9.48 0.53 -6.10
CA ARG A 104 -8.70 0.68 -4.86
C ARG A 104 -8.01 2.05 -4.91
N PRO A 105 -7.86 2.73 -3.78
CA PRO A 105 -7.11 3.98 -3.76
C PRO A 105 -5.64 3.75 -4.11
N PRO A 106 -4.97 4.75 -4.71
CA PRO A 106 -3.53 4.65 -4.97
C PRO A 106 -2.75 4.67 -3.65
N ILE A 107 -1.67 3.89 -3.59
CA ILE A 107 -0.74 3.88 -2.46
C ILE A 107 0.22 5.07 -2.52
N GLN A 108 0.49 5.56 -3.72
CA GLN A 108 1.37 6.71 -3.97
C GLN A 108 0.91 7.46 -5.21
N LYS A 109 1.19 8.78 -5.23
CA LYS A 109 1.08 9.63 -6.43
C LYS A 109 2.43 10.23 -6.74
N ASP A 110 2.79 10.22 -8.03
CA ASP A 110 4.00 10.84 -8.55
C ASP A 110 3.61 11.75 -9.72
N GLY A 111 3.44 13.04 -9.45
CA GLY A 111 2.81 13.96 -10.37
C GLY A 111 1.37 13.54 -10.67
N ASP A 112 1.09 13.31 -11.95
CA ASP A 112 -0.23 12.83 -12.42
C ASP A 112 -0.35 11.30 -12.43
N THR A 113 0.74 10.58 -12.14
CA THR A 113 0.74 9.11 -12.13
C THR A 113 0.30 8.59 -10.79
N GLU A 114 -0.76 7.79 -10.77
CA GLU A 114 -1.24 7.08 -9.59
C GLU A 114 -0.65 5.66 -9.58
N ILE A 115 -0.14 5.22 -8.42
CA ILE A 115 0.46 3.90 -8.22
C ILE A 115 -0.44 3.10 -7.30
N TYR A 116 -0.84 1.92 -7.75
CA TYR A 116 -1.77 1.03 -7.07
C TYR A 116 -1.08 -0.26 -6.63
N PRO A 117 -1.32 -0.75 -5.41
CA PRO A 117 -0.80 -2.04 -4.98
C PRO A 117 -1.60 -3.18 -5.64
N THR A 118 -0.92 -4.22 -6.09
CA THR A 118 -1.55 -5.45 -6.61
C THR A 118 -1.91 -6.43 -5.51
N MET A 119 -1.49 -6.15 -4.26
CA MET A 119 -1.62 -6.99 -3.07
C MET A 119 -0.66 -8.20 -3.04
N ARG A 120 0.28 -8.29 -3.99
CA ARG A 120 1.38 -9.24 -3.93
C ARG A 120 2.58 -8.59 -3.25
N LEU A 121 3.20 -9.32 -2.35
CA LEU A 121 4.41 -8.88 -1.67
C LEU A 121 5.30 -10.07 -1.33
N VAL A 122 6.58 -9.80 -1.20
CA VAL A 122 7.58 -10.71 -0.63
C VAL A 122 8.42 -9.97 0.38
N VAL A 123 8.84 -10.66 1.43
CA VAL A 123 9.81 -10.13 2.38
C VAL A 123 11.13 -10.86 2.18
N ILE A 124 12.17 -10.12 1.89
CA ILE A 124 13.51 -10.67 1.66
C ILE A 124 14.49 -10.18 2.72
N LYS A 125 15.55 -10.94 2.96
CA LYS A 125 16.61 -10.54 3.88
C LYS A 125 17.27 -9.26 3.39
N THR A 126 17.69 -8.42 4.34
CA THR A 126 18.33 -7.13 4.05
C THR A 126 19.52 -7.27 3.11
N GLU A 127 20.38 -8.28 3.33
CA GLU A 127 21.57 -8.52 2.49
C GLU A 127 21.18 -8.94 1.06
N ALA A 128 20.04 -9.61 0.89
CA ALA A 128 19.52 -9.95 -0.43
C ALA A 128 19.01 -8.71 -1.15
N ALA A 129 18.29 -7.82 -0.43
CA ALA A 129 17.83 -6.56 -0.98
C ALA A 129 18.99 -5.68 -1.45
N GLU A 130 20.06 -5.56 -0.63
CA GLU A 130 21.26 -4.81 -0.95
C GLU A 130 21.92 -5.31 -2.23
N ARG A 131 22.01 -6.64 -2.41
CA ARG A 131 22.59 -7.23 -3.62
C ARG A 131 21.73 -7.04 -4.87
N ILE A 132 20.40 -7.17 -4.73
CA ILE A 132 19.47 -7.08 -5.86
C ILE A 132 19.33 -5.63 -6.33
N PHE A 133 19.18 -4.69 -5.39
CA PHE A 133 18.87 -3.30 -5.69
C PHE A 133 20.06 -2.35 -5.57
N ASN A 134 21.26 -2.87 -5.25
CA ASN A 134 22.51 -2.11 -5.11
C ASN A 134 22.34 -0.85 -4.23
N GLY A 135 21.70 -1.00 -3.09
CA GLY A 135 21.39 0.09 -2.15
C GLY A 135 21.62 -0.35 -0.71
N GLN A 136 21.46 0.57 0.22
CA GLN A 136 21.48 0.28 1.66
C GLN A 136 20.05 0.16 2.17
N PHE A 137 19.73 -0.94 2.83
CA PHE A 137 18.41 -1.24 3.37
C PHE A 137 18.48 -1.58 4.85
N ARG A 138 17.34 -1.41 5.51
CA ARG A 138 17.12 -1.80 6.90
C ARG A 138 15.92 -2.73 6.98
N ALA A 139 15.89 -3.58 7.99
CA ALA A 139 14.69 -4.35 8.30
C ALA A 139 13.51 -3.40 8.56
N GLY A 140 12.37 -3.69 7.93
CA GLY A 140 11.19 -2.82 7.94
C GLY A 140 11.09 -1.84 6.76
N ASP A 141 12.15 -1.69 5.95
CA ASP A 141 12.07 -0.89 4.73
C ASP A 141 11.09 -1.50 3.72
N ARG A 142 10.48 -0.63 2.92
CA ARG A 142 9.50 -1.01 1.90
C ARG A 142 9.89 -0.46 0.54
N LEU A 143 9.80 -1.32 -0.47
CA LEU A 143 10.04 -0.95 -1.86
C LEU A 143 8.78 -1.22 -2.67
N LEU A 144 8.46 -0.31 -3.58
CA LEU A 144 7.48 -0.53 -4.63
C LEU A 144 8.21 -0.97 -5.88
N LEU A 145 7.78 -2.07 -6.46
CA LEU A 145 8.35 -2.61 -7.68
C LEU A 145 7.23 -2.79 -8.71
N GLU A 146 7.47 -2.31 -9.93
CA GLU A 146 6.50 -2.51 -11.01
C GLU A 146 6.28 -4.01 -11.28
N ASP A 147 5.09 -4.35 -11.71
CA ASP A 147 4.60 -5.71 -11.92
C ASP A 147 5.54 -6.56 -12.79
N GLU A 148 6.02 -6.03 -13.93
CA GLU A 148 6.97 -6.74 -14.78
C GLU A 148 8.31 -7.03 -14.08
N ALA A 149 8.80 -6.10 -13.29
CA ALA A 149 10.06 -6.27 -12.56
C ALA A 149 9.89 -7.22 -11.38
N PHE A 150 8.74 -7.15 -10.69
CA PHE A 150 8.38 -8.05 -9.61
C PHE A 150 8.28 -9.49 -10.11
N GLU A 151 7.58 -9.72 -11.23
CA GLU A 151 7.42 -11.05 -11.82
C GLU A 151 8.76 -11.65 -12.26
N ARG A 152 9.65 -10.84 -12.84
CA ARG A 152 11.00 -11.30 -13.22
C ARG A 152 11.86 -11.74 -12.04
N LEU A 153 11.73 -11.08 -10.90
CA LEU A 153 12.54 -11.38 -9.72
C LEU A 153 11.94 -12.47 -8.82
N PHE A 154 10.62 -12.52 -8.73
CA PHE A 154 9.93 -13.32 -7.71
C PHE A 154 8.82 -14.23 -8.28
N GLY A 155 8.46 -14.13 -9.57
CA GLY A 155 7.34 -14.85 -10.15
C GLY A 155 7.45 -16.38 -10.04
N GLY A 156 8.68 -16.92 -10.02
CA GLY A 156 8.90 -18.36 -9.79
C GLY A 156 8.82 -18.79 -8.33
N ALA A 157 8.92 -17.87 -7.38
CA ALA A 157 8.97 -18.18 -5.94
C ALA A 157 7.58 -18.13 -5.25
N ILE A 158 6.57 -17.61 -5.93
CA ILE A 158 5.23 -17.40 -5.36
C ILE A 158 4.25 -18.52 -5.78
N ASN A 159 4.65 -19.36 -6.72
CA ASN A 159 3.79 -20.44 -7.28
C ASN A 159 4.03 -21.81 -6.61
N ASP A 160 4.85 -21.88 -5.58
CA ASP A 160 5.07 -23.07 -4.74
C ASP A 160 4.44 -22.87 -3.36
#